data_5efb65f1becb4874f6a05c931aee51be
#
_entry.id   5efb65f1becb4874f6a05c931aee51be
#
_cell.length_a   1.000
_cell.length_b   1.000
_cell.length_c   1.000
_cell.angle_alpha   90.00
_cell.angle_beta   90.00
_cell.angle_gamma   90.00
#
_symmetry.space_group_name_H-M   'P 1'
#
loop_
_entity.id
_entity.type
_entity.pdbx_description
1 polymer ?
#
loop_
_entity_poly.entity_id
_entity_poly.type
_entity_poly.pdbx_seq_one_letter_code
_entity_poly.pdbx_strand_id
1 'polypeptide(L)'
;MTQSTLIPTEKTRIRLHPERAVYDRDAMYRVIDEALVCHVGVAVGGAPRVIPTAIIRIGDFVYIHGSPANQLLVALEAGAPACITITLIDGIVAGRSGFGMSMDYRAVMIFATAEKIIDAEEKARLVAAFVEDICPGHQVRAPKPKELAATMFLRLPLTEASLKIRNQGVLDPEADHQLDTWSGVIPLQITAGPPRNCRDLKPGIAVPDYARTYRRGPTAR
;
A
#
# COMPACT_ATOMS: atom_id res chain seq x y z
N MET A 1 8.09 -13.67 20.26
CA MET A 1 8.70 -12.40 19.77
C MET A 1 8.92 -12.57 18.28
N THR A 2 8.21 -11.83 17.43
CA THR A 2 8.39 -11.85 15.99
C THR A 2 9.79 -11.31 15.68
N GLN A 3 10.55 -11.98 14.81
CA GLN A 3 11.86 -11.48 14.40
C GLN A 3 11.71 -10.10 13.76
N SER A 4 12.50 -9.13 14.18
CA SER A 4 12.47 -7.76 13.65
C SER A 4 12.90 -7.67 12.18
N THR A 5 13.57 -8.70 11.67
CA THR A 5 14.14 -8.74 10.32
C THR A 5 13.57 -9.91 9.52
N LEU A 6 13.15 -9.65 8.29
CA LEU A 6 12.78 -10.68 7.31
C LEU A 6 14.05 -11.35 6.74
N ILE A 7 14.02 -12.68 6.65
CA ILE A 7 15.08 -13.43 5.97
C ILE A 7 14.77 -13.41 4.47
N PRO A 8 15.68 -12.89 3.62
CA PRO A 8 15.46 -12.90 2.18
C PRO A 8 15.35 -14.33 1.62
N THR A 9 14.28 -14.59 0.91
CA THR A 9 14.09 -15.84 0.15
C THR A 9 14.56 -15.66 -1.31
N GLU A 10 14.50 -16.73 -2.10
CA GLU A 10 14.77 -16.66 -3.54
C GLU A 10 13.90 -15.62 -4.25
N LYS A 11 12.61 -15.48 -3.85
CA LYS A 11 11.65 -14.54 -4.43
C LYS A 11 11.84 -13.11 -3.94
N THR A 12 12.25 -12.93 -2.68
CA THR A 12 12.29 -11.60 -2.04
C THR A 12 13.67 -10.96 -2.08
N ARG A 13 14.69 -11.70 -2.51
CA ARG A 13 16.05 -11.19 -2.64
C ARG A 13 16.15 -10.14 -3.75
N ILE A 14 16.43 -8.90 -3.38
CA ILE A 14 16.66 -7.81 -4.33
C ILE A 14 18.05 -7.97 -4.93
N ARG A 15 18.13 -8.32 -6.22
CA ARG A 15 19.38 -8.60 -6.94
C ARG A 15 19.95 -7.36 -7.62
N LEU A 16 19.07 -6.53 -8.21
CA LEU A 16 19.46 -5.28 -8.85
C LEU A 16 19.43 -4.15 -7.82
N HIS A 17 20.56 -3.50 -7.59
CA HIS A 17 20.74 -2.51 -6.54
C HIS A 17 20.45 -3.07 -5.15
N PRO A 18 21.20 -4.10 -4.68
CA PRO A 18 20.97 -4.74 -3.39
C PRO A 18 21.17 -3.79 -2.20
N GLU A 19 21.93 -2.71 -2.38
CA GLU A 19 22.13 -1.63 -1.39
C GLU A 19 20.84 -0.88 -1.04
N ARG A 20 19.81 -1.02 -1.86
CA ARG A 20 18.48 -0.43 -1.65
C ARG A 20 17.51 -1.38 -0.95
N ALA A 21 17.94 -2.61 -0.68
CA ALA A 21 17.12 -3.59 -0.01
C ALA A 21 17.03 -3.29 1.50
N VAL A 22 15.81 -3.33 2.02
CA VAL A 22 15.53 -3.19 3.45
C VAL A 22 14.69 -4.39 3.88
N TYR A 23 15.17 -5.14 4.88
CA TYR A 23 14.48 -6.32 5.40
C TYR A 23 13.99 -6.10 6.84
N ASP A 24 14.04 -4.86 7.33
CA ASP A 24 13.46 -4.46 8.60
C ASP A 24 11.92 -4.43 8.50
N ARG A 25 11.25 -5.16 9.40
CA ARG A 25 9.78 -5.28 9.41
C ARG A 25 9.10 -3.96 9.70
N ASP A 26 9.60 -3.21 10.66
CA ASP A 26 8.95 -1.97 11.07
C ASP A 26 9.04 -0.92 9.96
N ALA A 27 10.16 -0.88 9.23
CA ALA A 27 10.30 -0.03 8.05
C ALA A 27 9.31 -0.42 6.96
N MET A 28 9.13 -1.73 6.69
CA MET A 28 8.16 -2.23 5.72
C MET A 28 6.71 -1.93 6.17
N TYR A 29 6.40 -2.13 7.45
CA TYR A 29 5.08 -1.85 8.00
C TYR A 29 4.69 -0.38 7.84
N ARG A 30 5.61 0.55 8.12
CA ARG A 30 5.38 1.98 7.89
C ARG A 30 5.00 2.29 6.44
N VAL A 31 5.64 1.65 5.47
CA VAL A 31 5.30 1.84 4.05
C VAL A 31 3.92 1.27 3.71
N ILE A 32 3.59 0.09 4.25
CA ILE A 32 2.27 -0.52 4.05
C ILE A 32 1.17 0.33 4.70
N ASP A 33 1.40 0.79 5.94
CA ASP A 33 0.43 1.59 6.71
C ASP A 33 0.20 2.99 6.10
N GLU A 34 1.18 3.53 5.39
CA GLU A 34 1.05 4.79 4.66
C GLU A 34 0.23 4.64 3.37
N ALA A 35 0.25 3.47 2.76
CA ALA A 35 -0.42 3.23 1.49
C ALA A 35 -1.94 3.13 1.63
N LEU A 36 -2.69 3.72 0.69
CA LEU A 36 -4.16 3.54 0.57
C LEU A 36 -4.51 2.40 -0.38
N VAL A 37 -3.61 2.13 -1.33
CA VAL A 37 -3.84 1.19 -2.43
C VAL A 37 -2.63 0.30 -2.62
N CYS A 38 -2.88 -0.98 -2.85
CA CYS A 38 -1.90 -1.92 -3.39
C CYS A 38 -2.33 -2.40 -4.77
N HIS A 39 -1.42 -3.02 -5.50
CA HIS A 39 -1.68 -3.71 -6.76
C HIS A 39 -1.51 -5.21 -6.52
N VAL A 40 -2.59 -5.96 -6.71
CA VAL A 40 -2.59 -7.41 -6.51
C VAL A 40 -2.49 -8.09 -7.86
N GLY A 41 -1.39 -8.79 -8.08
CA GLY A 41 -1.13 -9.60 -9.26
C GLY A 41 -1.36 -11.07 -8.98
N VAL A 42 -2.03 -11.76 -9.92
CA VAL A 42 -2.28 -13.21 -9.90
C VAL A 42 -2.43 -13.73 -11.31
N ALA A 43 -2.08 -15.00 -11.54
CA ALA A 43 -2.35 -15.67 -12.81
C ALA A 43 -3.77 -16.29 -12.77
N VAL A 44 -4.63 -15.92 -13.70
CA VAL A 44 -5.98 -16.47 -13.84
C VAL A 44 -6.12 -17.09 -15.23
N GLY A 45 -6.34 -18.40 -15.30
CA GLY A 45 -6.41 -19.12 -16.58
C GLY A 45 -5.12 -19.01 -17.41
N GLY A 46 -3.95 -18.96 -16.75
CA GLY A 46 -2.64 -18.80 -17.38
C GLY A 46 -2.29 -17.36 -17.79
N ALA A 47 -3.21 -16.41 -17.69
CA ALA A 47 -2.97 -15.00 -17.99
C ALA A 47 -2.70 -14.19 -16.71
N PRO A 48 -1.65 -13.33 -16.67
CA PRO A 48 -1.42 -12.44 -15.55
C PRO A 48 -2.48 -11.35 -15.49
N ARG A 49 -3.03 -11.11 -14.31
CA ARG A 49 -3.96 -10.01 -14.04
C ARG A 49 -3.45 -9.21 -12.85
N VAL A 50 -3.58 -7.88 -12.91
CA VAL A 50 -3.23 -6.97 -11.82
C VAL A 50 -4.39 -6.02 -11.60
N ILE A 51 -4.84 -5.89 -10.35
CA ILE A 51 -5.87 -4.91 -9.99
C ILE A 51 -5.40 -4.04 -8.81
N PRO A 52 -5.71 -2.73 -8.81
CA PRO A 52 -5.58 -1.91 -7.62
C PRO A 52 -6.72 -2.22 -6.64
N THR A 53 -6.42 -2.26 -5.36
CA THR A 53 -7.42 -2.41 -4.30
C THR A 53 -6.95 -1.74 -3.02
N ALA A 54 -7.90 -1.38 -2.14
CA ALA A 54 -7.57 -0.91 -0.80
C ALA A 54 -6.90 -2.03 0.00
N ILE A 55 -5.97 -1.65 0.86
CA ILE A 55 -5.21 -2.55 1.71
C ILE A 55 -5.12 -1.97 3.11
N ILE A 56 -5.21 -2.83 4.12
CA ILE A 56 -4.82 -2.50 5.49
C ILE A 56 -3.89 -3.58 6.04
N ARG A 57 -3.08 -3.24 7.03
CA ARG A 57 -2.25 -4.18 7.77
C ARG A 57 -2.73 -4.30 9.21
N ILE A 58 -2.83 -5.53 9.69
CA ILE A 58 -3.05 -5.83 11.11
C ILE A 58 -2.04 -6.91 11.52
N GLY A 59 -1.13 -6.57 12.39
CA GLY A 59 -0.03 -7.46 12.78
C GLY A 59 0.83 -7.85 11.59
N ASP A 60 1.07 -9.13 11.41
CA ASP A 60 1.89 -9.72 10.34
C ASP A 60 1.07 -10.09 9.10
N PHE A 61 -0.10 -9.51 8.91
CA PHE A 61 -0.99 -9.78 7.78
C PHE A 61 -1.43 -8.49 7.10
N VAL A 62 -1.61 -8.57 5.79
CA VAL A 62 -2.37 -7.58 5.03
C VAL A 62 -3.74 -8.14 4.68
N TYR A 63 -4.72 -7.26 4.59
CA TYR A 63 -6.11 -7.59 4.28
C TYR A 63 -6.57 -6.81 3.07
N ILE A 64 -7.27 -7.51 2.18
CA ILE A 64 -7.96 -6.95 1.03
C ILE A 64 -9.41 -7.43 1.03
N HIS A 65 -10.29 -6.72 0.36
CA HIS A 65 -11.70 -7.11 0.27
C HIS A 65 -12.30 -6.73 -1.07
N GLY A 66 -13.45 -7.32 -1.37
CA GLY A 66 -14.22 -6.98 -2.57
C GLY A 66 -15.42 -7.89 -2.78
N SER A 67 -16.00 -7.81 -3.97
CA SER A 67 -17.13 -8.67 -4.34
C SER A 67 -16.70 -10.13 -4.48
N PRO A 68 -17.51 -11.09 -3.96
CA PRO A 68 -17.29 -12.53 -4.20
C PRO A 68 -17.33 -12.92 -5.68
N ALA A 69 -17.89 -12.07 -6.55
CA ALA A 69 -17.89 -12.27 -8.00
C ALA A 69 -16.60 -11.80 -8.69
N ASN A 70 -15.69 -11.16 -7.97
CA ASN A 70 -14.41 -10.72 -8.53
C ASN A 70 -13.51 -11.93 -8.81
N GLN A 71 -13.26 -12.20 -10.09
CA GLN A 71 -12.48 -13.37 -10.54
C GLN A 71 -11.07 -13.44 -9.95
N LEU A 72 -10.44 -12.30 -9.66
CA LEU A 72 -9.12 -12.27 -9.01
C LEU A 72 -9.24 -12.74 -7.56
N LEU A 73 -10.23 -12.26 -6.79
CA LEU A 73 -10.45 -12.70 -5.42
C LEU A 73 -10.83 -14.18 -5.36
N VAL A 74 -11.63 -14.66 -6.32
CA VAL A 74 -11.98 -16.10 -6.45
C VAL A 74 -10.73 -16.94 -6.72
N ALA A 75 -9.83 -16.49 -7.58
CA ALA A 75 -8.58 -17.20 -7.83
C ALA A 75 -7.67 -17.24 -6.59
N LEU A 76 -7.59 -16.14 -5.86
CA LEU A 76 -6.84 -16.07 -4.60
C LEU A 76 -7.44 -16.98 -3.52
N GLU A 77 -8.76 -17.00 -3.36
CA GLU A 77 -9.48 -17.93 -2.48
C GLU A 77 -9.21 -19.39 -2.84
N ALA A 78 -9.10 -19.70 -4.14
CA ALA A 78 -8.77 -21.03 -4.64
C ALA A 78 -7.29 -21.40 -4.46
N GLY A 79 -6.47 -20.54 -3.82
CA GLY A 79 -5.07 -20.82 -3.49
C GLY A 79 -4.07 -20.35 -4.55
N ALA A 80 -4.48 -19.57 -5.56
CA ALA A 80 -3.53 -18.99 -6.51
C ALA A 80 -2.54 -18.08 -5.77
N PRO A 81 -1.22 -18.21 -6.03
CA PRO A 81 -0.23 -17.35 -5.41
C PRO A 81 -0.38 -15.91 -5.89
N ALA A 82 -0.34 -14.97 -4.94
CA ALA A 82 -0.37 -13.54 -5.19
C ALA A 82 1.03 -12.92 -5.21
N CYS A 83 1.20 -11.91 -6.05
CA CYS A 83 2.25 -10.90 -5.91
C CYS A 83 1.57 -9.55 -5.64
N ILE A 84 1.76 -8.98 -4.46
CA ILE A 84 1.22 -7.69 -4.09
C ILE A 84 2.33 -6.66 -4.11
N THR A 85 2.09 -5.52 -4.76
CA THR A 85 3.03 -4.40 -4.77
C THR A 85 2.39 -3.13 -4.21
N ILE A 86 3.18 -2.39 -3.44
CA ILE A 86 2.89 -1.05 -2.96
C ILE A 86 4.04 -0.18 -3.41
N THR A 87 3.76 0.99 -3.96
CA THR A 87 4.79 1.96 -4.35
C THR A 87 4.38 3.36 -3.92
N LEU A 88 5.26 3.99 -3.14
CA LEU A 88 5.16 5.38 -2.75
C LEU A 88 6.28 6.15 -3.47
N ILE A 89 5.93 7.18 -4.20
CA ILE A 89 6.88 8.05 -4.89
C ILE A 89 7.15 9.25 -4.00
N ASP A 90 8.39 9.40 -3.59
CA ASP A 90 8.82 10.43 -2.63
C ASP A 90 9.45 11.66 -3.31
N GLY A 91 9.89 11.52 -4.57
CA GLY A 91 10.46 12.64 -5.30
C GLY A 91 10.84 12.32 -6.75
N ILE A 92 10.92 13.36 -7.57
CA ILE A 92 11.50 13.31 -8.90
C ILE A 92 12.97 13.70 -8.79
N VAL A 93 13.84 12.86 -9.28
CA VAL A 93 15.29 13.12 -9.34
C VAL A 93 15.64 13.66 -10.72
N ALA A 94 16.02 14.91 -10.77
CA ALA A 94 16.47 15.60 -11.97
C ALA A 94 17.99 15.58 -12.04
N GLY A 95 18.56 14.70 -12.85
CA GLY A 95 19.98 14.67 -13.16
C GLY A 95 20.33 15.63 -14.27
N ARG A 96 21.63 15.86 -14.47
CA ARG A 96 22.16 16.74 -15.53
C ARG A 96 22.06 16.12 -16.92
N SER A 97 21.84 14.82 -16.98
CA SER A 97 21.62 14.09 -18.24
C SER A 97 20.34 13.25 -18.17
N GLY A 98 19.85 12.79 -19.33
CA GLY A 98 18.69 11.89 -19.38
C GLY A 98 18.92 10.57 -18.62
N PHE A 99 20.15 10.11 -18.48
CA PHE A 99 20.51 8.91 -17.71
C PHE A 99 20.57 9.18 -16.20
N GLY A 100 20.74 10.42 -15.77
CA GLY A 100 20.67 10.86 -14.37
C GLY A 100 19.24 11.04 -13.86
N MET A 101 18.24 11.05 -14.77
CA MET A 101 16.82 11.15 -14.39
C MET A 101 16.34 9.89 -13.66
N SER A 102 15.65 10.08 -12.53
CA SER A 102 15.14 8.97 -11.72
C SER A 102 14.01 9.42 -10.81
N MET A 103 13.62 8.56 -9.86
CA MET A 103 12.64 8.85 -8.80
C MET A 103 13.16 8.32 -7.47
N ASP A 104 12.95 9.08 -6.40
CA ASP A 104 13.05 8.55 -5.04
C ASP A 104 11.72 7.89 -4.68
N TYR A 105 11.80 6.69 -4.10
CA TYR A 105 10.63 5.85 -3.85
C TYR A 105 10.86 4.85 -2.71
N ARG A 106 9.75 4.40 -2.15
CA ARG A 106 9.66 3.22 -1.28
C ARG A 106 8.72 2.21 -1.92
N ALA A 107 9.16 0.97 -2.11
CA ALA A 107 8.35 -0.07 -2.74
C ALA A 107 8.39 -1.36 -1.93
N VAL A 108 7.22 -1.88 -1.57
CA VAL A 108 7.05 -3.19 -0.93
C VAL A 108 6.56 -4.18 -1.97
N MET A 109 7.13 -5.38 -1.95
CA MET A 109 6.67 -6.54 -2.71
C MET A 109 6.40 -7.70 -1.75
N ILE A 110 5.22 -8.32 -1.85
CA ILE A 110 4.75 -9.39 -0.97
C ILE A 110 4.36 -10.57 -1.86
N PHE A 111 4.86 -11.76 -1.55
CA PHE A 111 4.44 -13.02 -2.15
C PHE A 111 3.68 -13.82 -1.11
N ALA A 112 2.43 -14.16 -1.39
CA ALA A 112 1.59 -14.86 -0.41
C ALA A 112 0.49 -15.68 -1.09
N THR A 113 -0.04 -16.65 -0.35
CA THR A 113 -1.31 -17.31 -0.63
C THR A 113 -2.35 -16.74 0.33
N ALA A 114 -3.52 -16.43 -0.19
CA ALA A 114 -4.59 -15.83 0.58
C ALA A 114 -5.36 -16.86 1.41
N GLU A 115 -5.87 -16.43 2.55
CA GLU A 115 -6.83 -17.14 3.36
C GLU A 115 -8.13 -16.33 3.46
N LYS A 116 -9.27 -16.97 3.21
CA LYS A 116 -10.57 -16.32 3.29
C LYS A 116 -11.04 -16.20 4.73
N ILE A 117 -11.49 -15.02 5.12
CA ILE A 117 -12.15 -14.78 6.39
C ILE A 117 -13.62 -15.18 6.27
N ILE A 118 -14.05 -16.12 7.11
CA ILE A 118 -15.39 -16.69 7.10
C ILE A 118 -16.25 -16.09 8.24
N ASP A 119 -15.63 -15.91 9.40
CA ASP A 119 -16.32 -15.46 10.61
C ASP A 119 -16.94 -14.07 10.47
N ALA A 120 -18.21 -13.93 10.81
CA ALA A 120 -18.95 -12.69 10.63
C ALA A 120 -18.50 -11.58 11.59
N GLU A 121 -18.08 -11.92 12.80
CA GLU A 121 -17.59 -10.95 13.77
C GLU A 121 -16.21 -10.45 13.37
N GLU A 122 -15.34 -11.35 12.86
CA GLU A 122 -14.05 -10.95 12.32
C GLU A 122 -14.22 -10.03 11.12
N LYS A 123 -15.13 -10.34 10.18
CA LYS A 123 -15.47 -9.45 9.07
C LYS A 123 -15.95 -8.07 9.54
N ALA A 124 -16.80 -8.02 10.58
CA ALA A 124 -17.27 -6.75 11.13
C ALA A 124 -16.11 -5.92 11.75
N ARG A 125 -15.18 -6.58 12.46
CA ARG A 125 -13.95 -5.96 12.98
C ARG A 125 -13.07 -5.43 11.85
N LEU A 126 -12.94 -6.17 10.74
CA LEU A 126 -12.17 -5.74 9.57
C LEU A 126 -12.81 -4.51 8.91
N VAL A 127 -14.15 -4.46 8.78
CA VAL A 127 -14.83 -3.25 8.27
C VAL A 127 -14.48 -2.04 9.12
N ALA A 128 -14.55 -2.14 10.45
CA ALA A 128 -14.17 -1.06 11.35
C ALA A 128 -12.69 -0.66 11.20
N ALA A 129 -11.79 -1.64 11.08
CA ALA A 129 -10.38 -1.41 10.88
C ALA A 129 -10.09 -0.70 9.55
N PHE A 130 -10.77 -1.08 8.45
CA PHE A 130 -10.66 -0.39 7.17
C PHE A 130 -11.14 1.07 7.24
N VAL A 131 -12.25 1.31 7.95
CA VAL A 131 -12.77 2.68 8.14
C VAL A 131 -11.77 3.53 8.91
N GLU A 132 -11.26 3.00 10.02
CA GLU A 132 -10.30 3.72 10.87
C GLU A 132 -8.97 3.96 10.15
N ASP A 133 -8.47 3.01 9.35
CA ASP A 133 -7.23 3.18 8.61
C ASP A 133 -7.37 4.21 7.47
N ILE A 134 -8.48 4.16 6.71
CA ILE A 134 -8.69 5.04 5.56
C ILE A 134 -9.08 6.45 6.00
N CYS A 135 -9.93 6.57 7.02
CA CYS A 135 -10.47 7.84 7.49
C CYS A 135 -10.60 7.84 9.02
N PRO A 136 -9.49 8.03 9.75
CA PRO A 136 -9.48 8.00 11.21
C PRO A 136 -10.52 8.93 11.83
N GLY A 137 -11.27 8.42 12.82
CA GLY A 137 -12.31 9.16 13.50
C GLY A 137 -13.67 9.28 12.77
N HIS A 138 -13.78 8.69 11.55
CA HIS A 138 -15.05 8.72 10.83
C HIS A 138 -16.05 7.72 11.45
N GLN A 139 -17.19 8.27 11.90
CA GLN A 139 -18.25 7.46 12.52
C GLN A 139 -19.17 6.87 11.46
N VAL A 140 -19.27 5.56 11.42
CA VAL A 140 -20.17 4.81 10.53
C VAL A 140 -21.08 3.88 11.33
N ARG A 141 -22.25 3.54 10.78
CA ARG A 141 -23.09 2.50 11.36
C ARG A 141 -22.43 1.12 11.26
N ALA A 142 -22.81 0.21 12.12
CA ALA A 142 -22.41 -1.19 12.00
C ALA A 142 -22.86 -1.79 10.65
N PRO A 143 -22.05 -2.69 10.06
CA PRO A 143 -22.42 -3.38 8.83
C PRO A 143 -23.62 -4.30 9.06
N LYS A 144 -24.50 -4.40 8.08
CA LYS A 144 -25.64 -5.34 8.11
C LYS A 144 -25.15 -6.75 7.73
N PRO A 145 -25.81 -7.82 8.20
CA PRO A 145 -25.43 -9.20 7.85
C PRO A 145 -25.38 -9.45 6.34
N LYS A 146 -26.30 -8.85 5.57
CA LYS A 146 -26.32 -8.95 4.09
C LYS A 146 -25.09 -8.28 3.44
N GLU A 147 -24.59 -7.18 4.00
CA GLU A 147 -23.39 -6.50 3.51
C GLU A 147 -22.13 -7.34 3.76
N LEU A 148 -22.02 -7.93 4.97
CA LEU A 148 -20.93 -8.85 5.30
C LEU A 148 -20.95 -10.12 4.44
N ALA A 149 -22.12 -10.67 4.15
CA ALA A 149 -22.28 -11.83 3.28
C ALA A 149 -21.90 -11.51 1.82
N ALA A 150 -22.18 -10.28 1.35
CA ALA A 150 -21.86 -9.81 -0.01
C ALA A 150 -20.40 -9.37 -0.16
N THR A 151 -19.57 -9.46 0.89
CA THR A 151 -18.17 -9.05 0.86
C THR A 151 -17.25 -10.21 1.18
N MET A 152 -16.30 -10.47 0.30
CA MET A 152 -15.17 -11.38 0.53
C MET A 152 -14.03 -10.60 1.17
N PHE A 153 -13.50 -11.11 2.28
CA PHE A 153 -12.27 -10.63 2.90
C PHE A 153 -11.20 -11.71 2.80
N LEU A 154 -10.02 -11.32 2.38
CA LEU A 154 -8.86 -12.18 2.29
C LEU A 154 -7.73 -11.61 3.16
N ARG A 155 -7.06 -12.47 3.92
CA ARG A 155 -5.81 -12.14 4.62
C ARG A 155 -4.63 -12.80 3.93
N LEU A 156 -3.50 -12.11 3.90
CA LEU A 156 -2.27 -12.59 3.28
C LEU A 156 -1.10 -12.32 4.23
N PRO A 157 -0.27 -13.33 4.54
CA PRO A 157 0.84 -13.19 5.48
C PRO A 157 1.99 -12.36 4.89
N LEU A 158 2.69 -11.62 5.75
CA LEU A 158 3.89 -10.82 5.41
C LEU A 158 5.19 -11.61 5.64
N THR A 159 5.17 -12.93 5.45
CA THR A 159 6.34 -13.78 5.68
C THR A 159 7.34 -13.76 4.54
N GLU A 160 6.88 -13.64 3.30
CA GLU A 160 7.69 -13.48 2.09
C GLU A 160 7.50 -12.08 1.52
N ALA A 161 8.24 -11.10 2.05
CA ALA A 161 8.14 -9.72 1.60
C ALA A 161 9.53 -9.07 1.54
N SER A 162 9.62 -8.00 0.77
CA SER A 162 10.82 -7.15 0.68
C SER A 162 10.42 -5.69 0.56
N LEU A 163 11.27 -4.82 1.08
CA LEU A 163 11.16 -3.38 0.91
C LEU A 163 12.40 -2.90 0.13
N LYS A 164 12.17 -2.09 -0.88
CA LYS A 164 13.22 -1.40 -1.64
C LYS A 164 13.04 0.10 -1.48
N ILE A 165 14.10 0.79 -1.07
CA ILE A 165 14.11 2.24 -0.89
C ILE A 165 15.19 2.85 -1.77
N ARG A 166 14.82 3.85 -2.57
CA ARG A 166 15.74 4.76 -3.21
C ARG A 166 15.48 6.18 -2.68
N ASN A 167 16.47 6.75 -2.04
CA ASN A 167 16.45 8.10 -1.47
C ASN A 167 17.82 8.79 -1.59
N GLN A 168 18.59 8.38 -2.59
CA GLN A 168 19.98 8.81 -2.76
C GLN A 168 20.10 10.15 -3.52
N GLY A 169 18.97 10.67 -4.03
CA GLY A 169 18.96 11.86 -4.86
C GLY A 169 19.67 11.64 -6.19
N VAL A 170 20.35 12.70 -6.66
CA VAL A 170 21.07 12.71 -7.94
C VAL A 170 22.37 11.91 -7.83
N LEU A 171 22.64 11.09 -8.84
CA LEU A 171 23.85 10.30 -9.01
C LEU A 171 24.40 10.55 -10.41
N ASP A 172 24.86 11.79 -10.67
CA ASP A 172 25.49 12.15 -11.94
C ASP A 172 26.97 11.73 -11.98
N PRO A 173 27.51 11.34 -13.14
CA PRO A 173 28.95 11.21 -13.32
C PRO A 173 29.67 12.52 -13.02
N GLU A 174 30.90 12.42 -12.48
CA GLU A 174 31.71 13.60 -12.12
C GLU A 174 31.90 14.57 -13.30
N ALA A 175 32.05 14.04 -14.51
CA ALA A 175 32.19 14.84 -15.72
C ALA A 175 30.99 15.76 -16.00
N ASP A 176 29.78 15.35 -15.57
CA ASP A 176 28.57 16.13 -15.78
C ASP A 176 28.39 17.26 -14.75
N HIS A 177 29.18 17.27 -13.67
CA HIS A 177 29.10 18.33 -12.65
C HIS A 177 29.47 19.72 -13.16
N GLN A 178 30.14 19.80 -14.30
CA GLN A 178 30.53 21.08 -14.96
C GLN A 178 29.44 21.65 -15.87
N LEU A 179 28.33 20.92 -16.08
CA LEU A 179 27.22 21.37 -16.91
C LEU A 179 26.39 22.44 -16.19
N ASP A 180 26.03 23.50 -16.89
CA ASP A 180 25.15 24.58 -16.41
C ASP A 180 23.66 24.15 -16.38
N THR A 181 23.41 22.90 -16.02
CA THR A 181 22.08 22.33 -15.91
C THR A 181 21.73 22.16 -14.44
N TRP A 182 20.56 22.67 -14.02
CA TRP A 182 20.07 22.44 -12.66
C TRP A 182 19.89 20.95 -12.41
N SER A 183 20.29 20.51 -11.23
CA SER A 183 20.20 19.12 -10.81
C SER A 183 19.78 19.07 -9.34
N GLY A 184 18.86 18.17 -9.00
CA GLY A 184 18.32 18.09 -7.64
C GLY A 184 17.14 17.15 -7.54
N VAL A 185 16.45 17.22 -6.40
CA VAL A 185 15.23 16.45 -6.15
C VAL A 185 14.04 17.38 -5.99
N ILE A 186 12.96 17.07 -6.67
CA ILE A 186 11.65 17.71 -6.48
C ILE A 186 10.86 16.79 -5.57
N PRO A 187 10.68 17.11 -4.27
CA PRO A 187 9.91 16.26 -3.35
C PRO A 187 8.44 16.18 -3.77
N LEU A 188 7.86 14.98 -3.65
CA LEU A 188 6.45 14.73 -3.90
C LEU A 188 5.75 14.34 -2.60
N GLN A 189 4.55 14.88 -2.40
CA GLN A 189 3.70 14.57 -1.24
C GLN A 189 2.26 14.45 -1.67
N ILE A 190 1.54 13.47 -1.11
CA ILE A 190 0.09 13.39 -1.23
C ILE A 190 -0.52 14.31 -0.17
N THR A 191 -1.31 15.30 -0.60
CA THR A 191 -2.01 16.22 0.29
C THR A 191 -3.51 16.12 0.10
N ALA A 192 -4.26 16.14 1.22
CA ALA A 192 -5.71 16.24 1.16
C ALA A 192 -6.13 17.67 0.77
N GLY A 193 -7.03 17.76 -0.19
CA GLY A 193 -7.69 19.03 -0.51
C GLY A 193 -8.83 19.36 0.47
N PRO A 194 -9.50 20.52 0.31
CA PRO A 194 -10.64 20.86 1.14
C PRO A 194 -11.77 19.82 0.97
N PRO A 195 -12.41 19.38 2.07
CA PRO A 195 -13.49 18.41 2.01
C PRO A 195 -14.70 18.98 1.26
N ARG A 196 -15.40 18.09 0.54
CA ARG A 196 -16.60 18.43 -0.21
C ARG A 196 -17.79 17.65 0.34
N ASN A 197 -18.89 18.33 0.60
CA ASN A 197 -20.12 17.69 1.05
C ASN A 197 -20.69 16.79 -0.06
N CYS A 198 -21.29 15.65 0.33
CA CYS A 198 -22.07 14.86 -0.61
C CYS A 198 -23.36 15.61 -0.97
N ARG A 199 -23.94 15.26 -2.12
CA ARG A 199 -25.10 15.93 -2.70
C ARG A 199 -26.35 15.88 -1.81
N ASP A 200 -26.50 14.80 -1.07
CA ASP A 200 -27.64 14.45 -0.22
C ASP A 200 -27.35 14.60 1.28
N LEU A 201 -26.31 15.37 1.64
CA LEU A 201 -26.01 15.68 3.03
C LEU A 201 -27.18 16.46 3.65
N LYS A 202 -27.69 15.98 4.78
CA LYS A 202 -28.76 16.67 5.50
C LYS A 202 -28.32 18.09 5.90
N PRO A 203 -29.23 19.10 5.80
CA PRO A 203 -28.92 20.45 6.26
C PRO A 203 -28.51 20.50 7.73
N GLY A 204 -27.56 21.35 8.05
CA GLY A 204 -27.08 21.55 9.42
C GLY A 204 -25.94 20.62 9.85
N ILE A 205 -25.58 19.62 9.06
CA ILE A 205 -24.41 18.78 9.35
C ILE A 205 -23.14 19.53 8.92
N ALA A 206 -22.32 19.92 9.90
CA ALA A 206 -21.04 20.57 9.65
C ALA A 206 -19.97 19.56 9.21
N VAL A 207 -18.98 20.02 8.43
CA VAL A 207 -17.79 19.25 8.13
C VAL A 207 -17.04 18.98 9.45
N PRO A 208 -16.77 17.72 9.82
CA PRO A 208 -16.10 17.41 11.08
C PRO A 208 -14.59 17.69 11.01
N ASP A 209 -13.96 17.81 12.17
CA ASP A 209 -12.55 18.19 12.26
C ASP A 209 -11.62 17.16 11.64
N TYR A 210 -11.89 15.86 11.80
CA TYR A 210 -11.07 14.82 11.17
C TYR A 210 -11.05 14.96 9.64
N ALA A 211 -12.13 15.42 9.00
CA ALA A 211 -12.17 15.64 7.55
C ALA A 211 -11.42 16.93 7.13
N ARG A 212 -11.44 17.98 7.97
CA ARG A 212 -10.71 19.22 7.70
C ARG A 212 -9.21 19.07 7.88
N THR A 213 -8.80 18.22 8.82
CA THR A 213 -7.41 18.02 9.21
C THR A 213 -6.83 16.71 8.68
N TYR A 214 -7.57 16.03 7.78
CA TYR A 214 -7.13 14.75 7.23
C TYR A 214 -5.72 14.84 6.65
N ARG A 215 -4.88 13.91 7.06
CA ARG A 215 -3.52 13.74 6.53
C ARG A 215 -3.25 12.25 6.35
N ARG A 216 -2.59 11.92 5.25
CA ARG A 216 -1.99 10.62 5.02
C ARG A 216 -0.48 10.83 4.87
N GLY A 217 0.29 10.16 5.63
CA GLY A 217 1.75 10.28 5.63
C GLY A 217 2.36 9.27 6.59
N PRO A 218 3.69 9.27 6.78
CA PRO A 218 4.35 8.37 7.71
C PRO A 218 3.70 8.50 9.08
N THR A 219 2.82 7.58 9.40
CA THR A 219 2.17 7.55 10.72
C THR A 219 3.22 7.19 11.76
N ALA A 220 3.49 8.12 12.66
CA ALA A 220 4.02 7.78 13.97
C ALA A 220 2.92 7.00 14.72
N ARG A 221 2.91 5.68 14.57
CA ARG A 221 2.15 4.76 15.43
C ARG A 221 3.11 4.06 16.36
#